data_c05aab8b38e7d796df95a76e211d59e8
#
_entry.id   c05aab8b38e7d796df95a76e211d59e8
#
_cell.length_a   1.000
_cell.length_b   1.000
_cell.length_c   1.000
_cell.angle_alpha   90.00
_cell.angle_beta   90.00
_cell.angle_gamma   90.00
#
_symmetry.space_group_name_H-M   'P 1'
#
loop_
_entity.id
_entity.type
_entity.pdbx_description
1 polymer ?
#
loop_
_entity_poly.entity_id
_entity_poly.type
_entity_poly.pdbx_seq_one_letter_code
_entity_poly.pdbx_strand_id
1 'polypeptide(L)'
;MPLFRKFERLLHAYPDAEPSLPPKGFIAFIWACSRGARRYILALALLSAALSAFEALMFAMLGRIVDWLGTTQPARLWVEQGSTLTVLAGIVLASILVVALQTIVKHQTVAINLPMRLRWNFHRLMLGQSMAFYQDEFAGRLTTKVMQTALAVRDTLFVLADVLIAMAVYVATMTVLAAAFDTQLIAPFLIWLALYIAALFFFVPRLGHLGKQQADARSLMTGRITDAYTNITTVKLFSHTQREAAFARSAMQEFMSTGYSQMRLVSSFEIVNHALSMGLILGMAGTSLWLWGLGQVGAGAVAAATAMALRLQGMSHWIMWEMTSLFESVGTVQDGINTLSRPRVIEDKPGAATLAVPRGEVRFEQIGFSYGQGPRVIDGLTLTVRPGEKIGLIGRSGAGKSTLVNLLLRFHDLDAGRVLIDGRDIADVTQDSLRSHIGMVTQDTSLLHRSVRDNITYSRPGATEEQMQVAARRAEADGFIGHLADPQGRQGYDAHVGERGVKLSGGQRQRIAIARVMLKDAPILLLDEATSALDSEVEVAIQNSLNTLMQGKTVIAIAHRLSTIAAMDRLIVLDQGRILEEGDHRTLLANGGLYARLWAHQSGGFLPDQIEE
;
A
#
# COMPACT_ATOMS: atom_id res chain seq x y z
N MET A 1 11.63 -2.98 -30.33
CA MET A 1 10.65 -2.64 -31.36
C MET A 1 10.18 -1.20 -31.15
N PRO A 2 10.39 -0.27 -32.12
CA PRO A 2 10.13 1.17 -31.90
C PRO A 2 8.64 1.49 -31.74
N LEU A 3 7.73 0.71 -32.36
CA LEU A 3 6.30 0.93 -32.25
C LEU A 3 5.80 0.75 -30.80
N PHE A 4 6.15 -0.35 -30.13
CA PHE A 4 5.71 -0.63 -28.77
C PHE A 4 6.19 0.45 -27.79
N ARG A 5 7.44 0.94 -27.90
CA ARG A 5 7.97 2.02 -27.07
C ARG A 5 7.17 3.33 -27.17
N LYS A 6 6.53 3.59 -28.34
CA LYS A 6 5.64 4.76 -28.47
C LYS A 6 4.40 4.61 -27.60
N PHE A 7 3.78 3.42 -27.61
CA PHE A 7 2.59 3.14 -26.81
C PHE A 7 2.90 3.05 -25.32
N GLU A 8 4.04 2.48 -24.91
CA GLU A 8 4.53 2.47 -23.52
C GLU A 8 4.64 3.85 -22.91
N ARG A 9 4.97 4.88 -23.71
CA ARG A 9 5.14 6.28 -23.27
C ARG A 9 3.85 7.09 -23.25
N LEU A 10 2.74 6.57 -23.78
CA LEU A 10 1.48 7.31 -23.87
C LEU A 10 0.84 7.61 -22.50
N LEU A 11 1.00 6.71 -21.54
CA LEU A 11 0.54 6.89 -20.17
C LEU A 11 1.74 6.97 -19.23
N HIS A 12 2.01 8.17 -18.71
CA HIS A 12 3.14 8.40 -17.81
C HIS A 12 2.88 7.75 -16.44
N ALA A 13 3.75 6.82 -16.03
CA ALA A 13 3.59 6.06 -14.80
C ALA A 13 3.92 6.86 -13.53
N TYR A 14 4.77 7.87 -13.61
CA TYR A 14 5.30 8.65 -12.47
C TYR A 14 5.02 10.15 -12.64
N PRO A 15 3.77 10.62 -12.49
CA PRO A 15 3.46 12.05 -12.62
C PRO A 15 4.06 12.85 -11.47
N ASP A 16 4.57 14.05 -11.77
CA ASP A 16 5.15 14.96 -10.79
C ASP A 16 4.09 15.67 -9.95
N ALA A 17 2.90 15.89 -10.51
CA ALA A 17 1.78 16.53 -9.82
C ALA A 17 1.43 15.83 -8.51
N GLU A 18 1.15 16.60 -7.46
CA GLU A 18 0.73 16.04 -6.18
C GLU A 18 -0.55 15.19 -6.32
N PRO A 19 -0.56 13.99 -5.72
CA PRO A 19 -1.74 13.14 -5.77
C PRO A 19 -2.85 13.74 -4.90
N SER A 20 -4.03 13.93 -5.49
CA SER A 20 -5.23 14.30 -4.73
C SER A 20 -5.75 13.11 -3.95
N LEU A 21 -6.29 13.36 -2.75
CA LEU A 21 -6.95 12.33 -1.95
C LEU A 21 -8.11 11.72 -2.73
N PRO A 22 -8.15 10.40 -2.94
CA PRO A 22 -9.24 9.77 -3.66
C PRO A 22 -10.52 9.74 -2.82
N PRO A 23 -11.71 9.87 -3.43
CA PRO A 23 -12.99 9.87 -2.71
C PRO A 23 -13.31 8.49 -2.12
N LYS A 24 -14.17 8.47 -1.07
CA LYS A 24 -14.56 7.22 -0.36
C LYS A 24 -15.58 6.35 -1.12
N GLY A 25 -16.31 6.89 -2.10
CA GLY A 25 -17.30 6.12 -2.87
C GLY A 25 -16.64 5.25 -3.94
N PHE A 26 -17.05 3.99 -4.10
CA PHE A 26 -16.44 3.04 -5.04
C PHE A 26 -16.35 3.58 -6.47
N ILE A 27 -17.48 4.01 -7.06
CA ILE A 27 -17.50 4.53 -8.43
C ILE A 27 -16.68 5.81 -8.55
N ALA A 28 -16.78 6.71 -7.57
CA ALA A 28 -16.03 7.95 -7.54
C ALA A 28 -14.51 7.68 -7.40
N PHE A 29 -14.13 6.67 -6.60
CA PHE A 29 -12.76 6.22 -6.44
C PHE A 29 -12.18 5.69 -7.77
N ILE A 30 -12.88 4.74 -8.42
CA ILE A 30 -12.47 4.20 -9.73
C ILE A 30 -12.35 5.31 -10.76
N TRP A 31 -13.32 6.25 -10.78
CA TRP A 31 -13.29 7.39 -11.68
C TRP A 31 -12.12 8.34 -11.42
N ALA A 32 -11.76 8.58 -10.15
CA ALA A 32 -10.58 9.36 -9.80
C ALA A 32 -9.28 8.62 -10.19
N CYS A 33 -9.19 7.32 -9.93
CA CYS A 33 -8.04 6.48 -10.27
C CYS A 33 -7.82 6.34 -11.79
N SER A 34 -8.88 6.43 -12.60
CA SER A 34 -8.78 6.37 -14.07
C SER A 34 -8.25 7.67 -14.69
N ARG A 35 -8.06 8.75 -13.90
CA ARG A 35 -7.59 10.05 -14.41
C ARG A 35 -6.26 9.91 -15.16
N GLY A 36 -6.23 10.42 -16.40
CA GLY A 36 -5.10 10.31 -17.32
C GLY A 36 -5.11 9.05 -18.19
N ALA A 37 -5.83 7.98 -17.79
CA ALA A 37 -5.99 6.76 -18.58
C ALA A 37 -7.33 6.66 -19.34
N ARG A 38 -8.31 7.53 -19.03
CA ARG A 38 -9.70 7.46 -19.53
C ARG A 38 -9.81 7.31 -21.05
N ARG A 39 -9.03 8.11 -21.81
CA ARG A 39 -9.02 8.06 -23.28
C ARG A 39 -8.58 6.69 -23.81
N TYR A 40 -7.63 6.03 -23.14
CA TYR A 40 -7.14 4.72 -23.55
C TYR A 40 -8.11 3.60 -23.13
N ILE A 41 -8.78 3.76 -21.99
CA ILE A 41 -9.84 2.84 -21.53
C ILE A 41 -11.03 2.93 -22.49
N LEU A 42 -11.42 4.13 -22.92
CA LEU A 42 -12.46 4.31 -23.93
C LEU A 42 -12.06 3.72 -25.28
N ALA A 43 -10.82 3.96 -25.72
CA ALA A 43 -10.30 3.33 -26.95
C ALA A 43 -10.33 1.80 -26.87
N LEU A 44 -9.93 1.23 -25.74
CA LEU A 44 -10.03 -0.22 -25.49
C LEU A 44 -11.48 -0.70 -25.62
N ALA A 45 -12.43 -0.02 -24.96
CA ALA A 45 -13.84 -0.36 -25.02
C ALA A 45 -14.40 -0.34 -26.45
N LEU A 46 -14.05 0.68 -27.25
CA LEU A 46 -14.48 0.80 -28.64
C LEU A 46 -13.86 -0.29 -29.53
N LEU A 47 -12.57 -0.59 -29.35
CA LEU A 47 -11.89 -1.64 -30.11
C LEU A 47 -12.44 -3.03 -29.76
N SER A 48 -12.72 -3.30 -28.48
CA SER A 48 -13.35 -4.55 -28.03
C SER A 48 -14.78 -4.69 -28.55
N ALA A 49 -15.54 -3.61 -28.56
CA ALA A 49 -16.88 -3.58 -29.16
C ALA A 49 -16.83 -3.88 -30.67
N ALA A 50 -15.92 -3.23 -31.39
CA ALA A 50 -15.73 -3.47 -32.83
C ALA A 50 -15.34 -4.93 -33.10
N LEU A 51 -14.40 -5.50 -32.32
CA LEU A 51 -13.97 -6.88 -32.46
C LEU A 51 -15.14 -7.85 -32.22
N SER A 52 -15.95 -7.61 -31.19
CA SER A 52 -17.12 -8.44 -30.89
C SER A 52 -18.18 -8.40 -32.00
N ALA A 53 -18.39 -7.23 -32.59
CA ALA A 53 -19.27 -7.09 -33.75
C ALA A 53 -18.73 -7.83 -34.98
N PHE A 54 -17.42 -7.74 -35.25
CA PHE A 54 -16.78 -8.51 -36.33
C PHE A 54 -16.92 -10.02 -36.12
N GLU A 55 -16.67 -10.51 -34.91
CA GLU A 55 -16.81 -11.94 -34.57
C GLU A 55 -18.24 -12.44 -34.82
N ALA A 56 -19.24 -11.65 -34.40
CA ALA A 56 -20.65 -11.98 -34.62
C ALA A 56 -21.00 -12.02 -36.11
N LEU A 57 -20.52 -11.07 -36.91
CA LEU A 57 -20.76 -11.03 -38.37
C LEU A 57 -20.16 -12.23 -39.11
N MET A 58 -19.09 -12.89 -38.59
CA MET A 58 -18.54 -14.11 -39.17
C MET A 58 -19.57 -15.25 -39.23
N PHE A 59 -20.50 -15.32 -38.27
CA PHE A 59 -21.55 -16.35 -38.29
C PHE A 59 -22.61 -16.08 -39.36
N ALA A 60 -22.95 -14.81 -39.59
CA ALA A 60 -23.81 -14.46 -40.75
C ALA A 60 -23.16 -14.84 -42.08
N MET A 61 -21.84 -14.67 -42.18
CA MET A 61 -21.09 -15.12 -43.37
C MET A 61 -21.10 -16.64 -43.54
N LEU A 62 -20.88 -17.39 -42.44
CA LEU A 62 -20.96 -18.84 -42.47
C LEU A 62 -22.30 -19.29 -43.04
N GLY A 63 -23.40 -18.69 -42.59
CA GLY A 63 -24.72 -18.96 -43.11
C GLY A 63 -24.83 -18.71 -44.62
N ARG A 64 -24.38 -17.55 -45.10
CA ARG A 64 -24.40 -17.21 -46.54
C ARG A 64 -23.56 -18.16 -47.37
N ILE A 65 -22.36 -18.55 -46.90
CA ILE A 65 -21.49 -19.51 -47.63
C ILE A 65 -22.20 -20.85 -47.79
N VAL A 66 -22.84 -21.35 -46.70
CA VAL A 66 -23.58 -22.63 -46.76
C VAL A 66 -24.76 -22.55 -47.73
N ASP A 67 -25.51 -21.45 -47.75
CA ASP A 67 -26.61 -21.25 -48.68
C ASP A 67 -26.10 -21.19 -50.14
N TRP A 68 -24.97 -20.54 -50.43
CA TRP A 68 -24.36 -20.51 -51.77
C TRP A 68 -23.93 -21.89 -52.24
N LEU A 69 -23.36 -22.74 -51.34
CA LEU A 69 -22.97 -24.10 -51.65
C LEU A 69 -24.17 -24.97 -52.06
N GLY A 70 -25.37 -24.67 -51.54
CA GLY A 70 -26.61 -25.34 -51.88
C GLY A 70 -27.31 -24.83 -53.15
N THR A 71 -27.05 -23.57 -53.55
CA THR A 71 -27.83 -22.91 -54.64
C THR A 71 -27.00 -22.54 -55.87
N THR A 72 -25.69 -22.33 -55.73
CA THR A 72 -24.81 -21.84 -56.82
C THR A 72 -23.95 -22.96 -57.38
N GLN A 73 -23.85 -23.03 -58.68
CA GLN A 73 -22.92 -23.98 -59.34
C GLN A 73 -21.46 -23.57 -59.04
N PRO A 74 -20.58 -24.53 -58.69
CA PRO A 74 -19.18 -24.24 -58.32
C PRO A 74 -18.42 -23.37 -59.32
N ALA A 75 -18.65 -23.58 -60.63
CA ALA A 75 -18.00 -22.83 -61.71
C ALA A 75 -18.43 -21.35 -61.78
N ARG A 76 -19.63 -20.99 -61.25
CA ARG A 76 -20.16 -19.63 -61.28
C ARG A 76 -19.99 -18.87 -59.95
N LEU A 77 -19.55 -19.52 -58.91
CA LEU A 77 -19.43 -18.94 -57.55
C LEU A 77 -18.62 -17.63 -57.58
N TRP A 78 -17.49 -17.62 -58.23
CA TRP A 78 -16.63 -16.43 -58.33
C TRP A 78 -17.22 -15.31 -59.17
N VAL A 79 -18.01 -15.63 -60.18
CA VAL A 79 -18.66 -14.62 -61.03
C VAL A 79 -19.83 -13.97 -60.30
N GLU A 80 -20.62 -14.77 -59.59
CA GLU A 80 -21.84 -14.30 -58.90
C GLU A 80 -21.55 -13.69 -57.52
N GLN A 81 -20.59 -14.24 -56.76
CA GLN A 81 -20.34 -13.87 -55.37
C GLN A 81 -18.91 -13.32 -55.13
N GLY A 82 -18.10 -13.14 -56.15
CA GLY A 82 -16.70 -12.73 -56.02
C GLY A 82 -16.53 -11.38 -55.31
N SER A 83 -17.41 -10.42 -55.58
CA SER A 83 -17.40 -9.11 -54.88
C SER A 83 -17.68 -9.26 -53.40
N THR A 84 -18.66 -10.08 -53.04
CA THR A 84 -19.01 -10.34 -51.64
C THR A 84 -17.86 -11.05 -50.90
N LEU A 85 -17.25 -12.05 -51.53
CA LEU A 85 -16.10 -12.78 -51.00
C LEU A 85 -14.88 -11.87 -50.81
N THR A 86 -14.62 -10.95 -51.74
CA THR A 86 -13.51 -9.98 -51.59
C THR A 86 -13.76 -8.99 -50.45
N VAL A 87 -15.00 -8.48 -50.27
CA VAL A 87 -15.38 -7.64 -49.14
C VAL A 87 -15.19 -8.40 -47.82
N LEU A 88 -15.62 -9.65 -47.78
CA LEU A 88 -15.48 -10.51 -46.60
C LEU A 88 -14.02 -10.76 -46.23
N ALA A 89 -13.18 -11.07 -47.21
CA ALA A 89 -11.74 -11.21 -47.01
C ALA A 89 -11.13 -9.90 -46.49
N GLY A 90 -11.58 -8.75 -47.01
CA GLY A 90 -11.19 -7.43 -46.52
C GLY A 90 -11.56 -7.18 -45.04
N ILE A 91 -12.78 -7.60 -44.64
CA ILE A 91 -13.25 -7.52 -43.25
C ILE A 91 -12.40 -8.39 -42.33
N VAL A 92 -12.09 -9.63 -42.70
CA VAL A 92 -11.22 -10.53 -41.94
C VAL A 92 -9.81 -9.95 -41.79
N LEU A 93 -9.24 -9.41 -42.87
CA LEU A 93 -7.92 -8.75 -42.80
C LEU A 93 -7.95 -7.49 -41.93
N ALA A 94 -9.03 -6.69 -41.98
CA ALA A 94 -9.20 -5.52 -41.15
C ALA A 94 -9.30 -5.88 -39.66
N SER A 95 -9.92 -7.01 -39.30
CA SER A 95 -9.99 -7.48 -37.90
C SER A 95 -8.60 -7.70 -37.30
N ILE A 96 -7.60 -8.13 -38.09
CA ILE A 96 -6.22 -8.28 -37.59
C ILE A 96 -5.65 -6.95 -37.11
N LEU A 97 -5.93 -5.85 -37.82
CA LEU A 97 -5.48 -4.51 -37.41
C LEU A 97 -6.18 -4.06 -36.15
N VAL A 98 -7.49 -4.36 -36.02
CA VAL A 98 -8.25 -4.01 -34.80
C VAL A 98 -7.70 -4.78 -33.61
N VAL A 99 -7.46 -6.10 -33.73
CA VAL A 99 -6.85 -6.91 -32.67
C VAL A 99 -5.45 -6.42 -32.31
N ALA A 100 -4.63 -6.11 -33.32
CA ALA A 100 -3.28 -5.60 -33.09
C ALA A 100 -3.32 -4.28 -32.28
N LEU A 101 -4.19 -3.34 -32.66
CA LEU A 101 -4.33 -2.07 -31.97
C LEU A 101 -4.91 -2.25 -30.57
N GLN A 102 -5.96 -3.07 -30.39
CA GLN A 102 -6.53 -3.41 -29.09
C GLN A 102 -5.48 -3.99 -28.15
N THR A 103 -4.74 -5.00 -28.62
CA THR A 103 -3.70 -5.68 -27.84
C THR A 103 -2.58 -4.73 -27.44
N ILE A 104 -2.13 -3.87 -28.37
CA ILE A 104 -1.09 -2.87 -28.09
C ILE A 104 -1.59 -1.85 -27.06
N VAL A 105 -2.79 -1.31 -27.20
CA VAL A 105 -3.36 -0.36 -26.24
C VAL A 105 -3.54 -1.03 -24.88
N LYS A 106 -4.10 -2.23 -24.84
CA LYS A 106 -4.32 -2.99 -23.61
C LYS A 106 -3.02 -3.27 -22.88
N HIS A 107 -2.06 -3.91 -23.53
CA HIS A 107 -0.86 -4.44 -22.87
C HIS A 107 0.26 -3.41 -22.76
N GLN A 108 0.52 -2.60 -23.77
CA GLN A 108 1.64 -1.67 -23.74
C GLN A 108 1.29 -0.33 -23.06
N THR A 109 0.03 0.16 -23.23
CA THR A 109 -0.33 1.46 -22.65
C THR A 109 -0.94 1.35 -21.27
N VAL A 110 -1.90 0.42 -21.04
CA VAL A 110 -2.70 0.43 -19.80
C VAL A 110 -2.23 -0.61 -18.79
N ALA A 111 -1.97 -1.85 -19.19
CA ALA A 111 -1.78 -2.99 -18.28
C ALA A 111 -0.68 -2.80 -17.23
N ILE A 112 0.43 -2.16 -17.61
CA ILE A 112 1.58 -1.93 -16.73
C ILE A 112 1.58 -0.49 -16.18
N ASN A 113 1.33 0.50 -17.05
CA ASN A 113 1.50 1.90 -16.66
C ASN A 113 0.42 2.38 -15.69
N LEU A 114 -0.84 1.93 -15.83
CA LEU A 114 -1.92 2.35 -14.94
C LEU A 114 -1.69 1.88 -13.49
N PRO A 115 -1.46 0.60 -13.19
CA PRO A 115 -1.19 0.17 -11.81
C PRO A 115 0.11 0.77 -11.26
N MET A 116 1.15 1.00 -12.09
CA MET A 116 2.37 1.66 -11.65
C MET A 116 2.11 3.12 -11.27
N ARG A 117 1.32 3.84 -12.07
CA ARG A 117 0.87 5.21 -11.77
C ARG A 117 0.06 5.27 -10.47
N LEU A 118 -0.84 4.32 -10.25
CA LEU A 118 -1.63 4.25 -9.02
C LEU A 118 -0.76 3.93 -7.80
N ARG A 119 0.16 2.96 -7.91
CA ARG A 119 1.13 2.64 -6.84
C ARG A 119 1.97 3.85 -6.47
N TRP A 120 2.46 4.59 -7.46
CA TRP A 120 3.22 5.82 -7.24
C TRP A 120 2.40 6.86 -6.49
N ASN A 121 1.18 7.14 -6.95
CA ASN A 121 0.31 8.09 -6.30
C ASN A 121 -0.09 7.66 -4.88
N PHE A 122 -0.46 6.40 -4.68
CA PHE A 122 -0.81 5.86 -3.36
C PHE A 122 0.39 5.87 -2.42
N HIS A 123 1.59 5.52 -2.90
CA HIS A 123 2.81 5.60 -2.11
C HIS A 123 3.07 7.04 -1.62
N ARG A 124 2.98 8.03 -2.51
CA ARG A 124 3.14 9.45 -2.14
C ARG A 124 2.07 9.93 -1.16
N LEU A 125 0.82 9.50 -1.34
CA LEU A 125 -0.26 9.78 -0.38
C LEU A 125 0.06 9.20 1.01
N MET A 126 0.53 7.96 1.05
CA MET A 126 0.89 7.31 2.32
C MET A 126 2.10 8.00 2.96
N LEU A 127 3.16 8.32 2.24
CA LEU A 127 4.30 9.07 2.80
C LEU A 127 3.89 10.39 3.47
N GLY A 128 2.81 11.01 3.03
CA GLY A 128 2.28 12.23 3.62
C GLY A 128 1.31 12.01 4.80
N GLN A 129 1.05 10.78 5.23
CA GLN A 129 0.17 10.51 6.37
C GLN A 129 0.83 10.86 7.72
N SER A 130 0.00 11.09 8.75
CA SER A 130 0.45 11.41 10.09
C SER A 130 1.10 10.22 10.81
N MET A 131 1.95 10.49 11.81
CA MET A 131 2.53 9.43 12.65
C MET A 131 1.47 8.58 13.37
N ALA A 132 0.36 9.19 13.80
CA ALA A 132 -0.75 8.47 14.43
C ALA A 132 -1.33 7.39 13.51
N PHE A 133 -1.44 7.67 12.20
CA PHE A 133 -1.86 6.67 11.22
C PHE A 133 -0.92 5.45 11.18
N TYR A 134 0.39 5.68 11.24
CA TYR A 134 1.39 4.61 11.20
C TYR A 134 1.51 3.83 12.52
N GLN A 135 1.12 4.41 13.65
CA GLN A 135 1.05 3.71 14.92
C GLN A 135 -0.09 2.69 14.96
N ASP A 136 -1.19 2.96 14.25
CA ASP A 136 -2.36 2.08 14.17
C ASP A 136 -2.29 1.05 13.04
N GLU A 137 -1.41 1.24 12.04
CA GLU A 137 -1.36 0.42 10.83
C GLU A 137 -0.03 -0.35 10.70
N PHE A 138 -0.11 -1.65 10.43
CA PHE A 138 1.08 -2.45 10.14
C PHE A 138 1.65 -2.12 8.75
N ALA A 139 2.95 -1.84 8.68
CA ALA A 139 3.64 -1.49 7.43
C ALA A 139 3.47 -2.54 6.32
N GLY A 140 3.52 -3.84 6.65
CA GLY A 140 3.30 -4.92 5.70
C GLY A 140 1.88 -4.93 5.12
N ARG A 141 0.85 -4.71 5.97
CA ARG A 141 -0.53 -4.61 5.53
C ARG A 141 -0.76 -3.39 4.64
N LEU A 142 -0.19 -2.25 5.00
CA LEU A 142 -0.26 -1.02 4.21
C LEU A 142 0.37 -1.20 2.81
N THR A 143 1.57 -1.79 2.76
CA THR A 143 2.26 -2.09 1.51
C THR A 143 1.41 -3.00 0.62
N THR A 144 0.84 -4.07 1.19
CA THR A 144 -0.04 -4.98 0.47
C THR A 144 -1.26 -4.26 -0.11
N LYS A 145 -1.92 -3.40 0.70
CA LYS A 145 -3.06 -2.60 0.24
C LYS A 145 -2.71 -1.67 -0.92
N VAL A 146 -1.60 -0.93 -0.83
CA VAL A 146 -1.11 -0.06 -1.91
C VAL A 146 -0.89 -0.85 -3.20
N MET A 147 -0.21 -2.01 -3.10
CA MET A 147 0.15 -2.82 -4.27
C MET A 147 -1.06 -3.52 -4.91
N GLN A 148 -1.94 -4.10 -4.09
CA GLN A 148 -3.07 -4.88 -4.58
C GLN A 148 -4.24 -4.00 -5.04
N THR A 149 -4.55 -2.90 -4.36
CA THR A 149 -5.61 -1.98 -4.78
C THR A 149 -5.33 -1.41 -6.17
N ALA A 150 -4.07 -1.07 -6.47
CA ALA A 150 -3.70 -0.57 -7.78
C ALA A 150 -3.94 -1.60 -8.91
N LEU A 151 -3.70 -2.89 -8.66
CA LEU A 151 -4.00 -3.97 -9.59
C LEU A 151 -5.51 -4.19 -9.72
N ALA A 152 -6.21 -4.24 -8.60
CA ALA A 152 -7.66 -4.46 -8.57
C ALA A 152 -8.44 -3.34 -9.29
N VAL A 153 -7.97 -2.08 -9.22
CA VAL A 153 -8.53 -0.96 -10.01
C VAL A 153 -8.34 -1.21 -11.51
N ARG A 154 -7.14 -1.62 -11.94
CA ARG A 154 -6.88 -1.96 -13.34
C ARG A 154 -7.78 -3.09 -13.81
N ASP A 155 -7.89 -4.18 -13.03
CA ASP A 155 -8.67 -5.37 -13.39
C ASP A 155 -10.16 -5.04 -13.45
N THR A 156 -10.67 -4.26 -12.50
CA THR A 156 -12.03 -3.73 -12.55
C THR A 156 -12.29 -2.93 -13.85
N LEU A 157 -11.38 -2.02 -14.21
CA LEU A 157 -11.51 -1.23 -15.43
C LEU A 157 -11.42 -2.09 -16.68
N PHE A 158 -10.60 -3.12 -16.71
CA PHE A 158 -10.50 -4.06 -17.82
C PHE A 158 -11.78 -4.88 -17.99
N VAL A 159 -12.30 -5.46 -16.90
CA VAL A 159 -13.55 -6.21 -16.98
C VAL A 159 -14.70 -5.30 -17.46
N LEU A 160 -14.80 -4.08 -16.95
CA LEU A 160 -15.85 -3.14 -17.35
C LEU A 160 -15.71 -2.68 -18.80
N ALA A 161 -14.51 -2.31 -19.24
CA ALA A 161 -14.30 -1.66 -20.54
C ALA A 161 -14.02 -2.65 -21.69
N ASP A 162 -13.42 -3.80 -21.40
CA ASP A 162 -13.06 -4.79 -22.40
C ASP A 162 -14.09 -5.93 -22.43
N VAL A 163 -14.38 -6.54 -21.27
CA VAL A 163 -15.22 -7.74 -21.19
C VAL A 163 -16.72 -7.42 -21.30
N LEU A 164 -17.23 -6.56 -20.39
CA LEU A 164 -18.69 -6.31 -20.34
C LEU A 164 -19.20 -5.57 -21.56
N ILE A 165 -18.46 -4.58 -22.08
CA ILE A 165 -18.85 -3.85 -23.28
C ILE A 165 -18.79 -4.78 -24.51
N ALA A 166 -17.70 -5.56 -24.65
CA ALA A 166 -17.58 -6.54 -25.72
C ALA A 166 -18.75 -7.54 -25.69
N MET A 167 -19.08 -8.05 -24.49
CA MET A 167 -20.18 -8.99 -24.31
C MET A 167 -21.54 -8.39 -24.65
N ALA A 168 -21.82 -7.16 -24.20
CA ALA A 168 -23.07 -6.47 -24.50
C ALA A 168 -23.24 -6.27 -26.02
N VAL A 169 -22.19 -5.83 -26.70
CA VAL A 169 -22.20 -5.67 -28.18
C VAL A 169 -22.35 -7.01 -28.87
N TYR A 170 -21.65 -8.04 -28.40
CA TYR A 170 -21.74 -9.39 -28.98
C TYR A 170 -23.17 -9.94 -28.88
N VAL A 171 -23.77 -9.90 -27.69
CA VAL A 171 -25.16 -10.34 -27.43
C VAL A 171 -26.14 -9.55 -28.29
N ALA A 172 -26.02 -8.22 -28.35
CA ALA A 172 -26.88 -7.38 -29.19
C ALA A 172 -26.77 -7.73 -30.67
N THR A 173 -25.53 -7.90 -31.19
CA THR A 173 -25.31 -8.26 -32.59
C THR A 173 -25.85 -9.65 -32.90
N MET A 174 -25.65 -10.63 -32.01
CA MET A 174 -26.21 -11.98 -32.19
C MET A 174 -27.73 -11.98 -32.19
N THR A 175 -28.37 -11.16 -31.32
CA THR A 175 -29.84 -11.02 -31.32
C THR A 175 -30.34 -10.47 -32.65
N VAL A 176 -29.70 -9.42 -33.17
CA VAL A 176 -30.04 -8.84 -34.48
C VAL A 176 -29.86 -9.85 -35.63
N LEU A 177 -28.78 -10.62 -35.60
CA LEU A 177 -28.51 -11.64 -36.63
C LEU A 177 -29.51 -12.80 -36.57
N ALA A 178 -29.86 -13.29 -35.37
CA ALA A 178 -30.89 -14.31 -35.21
C ALA A 178 -32.25 -13.81 -35.74
N ALA A 179 -32.63 -12.55 -35.42
CA ALA A 179 -33.83 -11.91 -35.94
C ALA A 179 -33.84 -11.75 -37.47
N ALA A 180 -32.66 -11.51 -38.06
CA ALA A 180 -32.52 -11.38 -39.53
C ALA A 180 -32.69 -12.71 -40.29
N PHE A 181 -32.44 -13.85 -39.63
CA PHE A 181 -32.78 -15.16 -40.19
C PHE A 181 -34.26 -15.47 -40.02
N ASP A 182 -34.75 -15.43 -38.79
CA ASP A 182 -36.18 -15.54 -38.44
C ASP A 182 -36.41 -15.06 -37.01
N THR A 183 -37.54 -14.38 -36.78
CA THR A 183 -37.88 -13.83 -35.45
C THR A 183 -38.11 -14.91 -34.41
N GLN A 184 -38.47 -16.13 -34.77
CA GLN A 184 -38.68 -17.23 -33.85
C GLN A 184 -37.35 -17.75 -33.24
N LEU A 185 -36.20 -17.53 -33.93
CA LEU A 185 -34.89 -17.87 -33.42
C LEU A 185 -34.46 -16.98 -32.21
N ILE A 186 -35.14 -15.86 -32.04
CA ILE A 186 -34.86 -14.99 -30.87
C ILE A 186 -35.30 -15.64 -29.56
N ALA A 187 -36.39 -16.41 -29.57
CA ALA A 187 -36.97 -16.97 -28.35
C ALA A 187 -36.03 -17.90 -27.57
N PRO A 188 -35.43 -18.96 -28.15
CA PRO A 188 -34.51 -19.83 -27.41
C PRO A 188 -33.25 -19.07 -26.92
N PHE A 189 -32.81 -18.06 -27.69
CA PHE A 189 -31.67 -17.23 -27.33
C PHE A 189 -31.99 -16.33 -26.11
N LEU A 190 -33.13 -15.62 -26.10
CA LEU A 190 -33.53 -14.76 -24.99
C LEU A 190 -33.87 -15.56 -23.73
N ILE A 191 -34.49 -16.74 -23.86
CA ILE A 191 -34.76 -17.63 -22.72
C ILE A 191 -33.42 -18.04 -22.07
N TRP A 192 -32.46 -18.49 -22.88
CA TRP A 192 -31.13 -18.83 -22.36
C TRP A 192 -30.45 -17.63 -21.70
N LEU A 193 -30.49 -16.44 -22.34
CA LEU A 193 -29.87 -15.22 -21.80
C LEU A 193 -30.47 -14.84 -20.45
N ALA A 194 -31.79 -14.88 -20.30
CA ALA A 194 -32.49 -14.59 -19.05
C ALA A 194 -32.10 -15.58 -17.94
N LEU A 195 -32.06 -16.88 -18.24
CA LEU A 195 -31.68 -17.92 -17.30
C LEU A 195 -30.20 -17.83 -16.91
N TYR A 196 -29.33 -17.49 -17.88
CA TYR A 196 -27.90 -17.29 -17.64
C TYR A 196 -27.65 -16.07 -16.73
N ILE A 197 -28.32 -14.94 -16.99
CA ILE A 197 -28.26 -13.76 -16.15
C ILE A 197 -28.76 -14.09 -14.74
N ALA A 198 -29.88 -14.82 -14.61
CA ALA A 198 -30.38 -15.26 -13.31
C ALA A 198 -29.37 -16.15 -12.57
N ALA A 199 -28.71 -17.07 -13.29
CA ALA A 199 -27.64 -17.90 -12.72
C ALA A 199 -26.47 -17.04 -12.23
N LEU A 200 -26.02 -16.04 -13.01
CA LEU A 200 -24.97 -15.11 -12.57
C LEU A 200 -25.38 -14.36 -11.30
N PHE A 201 -26.58 -13.81 -11.22
CA PHE A 201 -27.08 -13.14 -10.00
C PHE A 201 -27.19 -14.05 -8.79
N PHE A 202 -27.42 -15.34 -9.02
CA PHE A 202 -27.49 -16.32 -7.94
C PHE A 202 -26.10 -16.76 -7.45
N PHE A 203 -25.19 -17.11 -8.37
CA PHE A 203 -23.89 -17.74 -8.03
C PHE A 203 -22.81 -16.71 -7.71
N VAL A 204 -22.68 -15.62 -8.47
CA VAL A 204 -21.55 -14.69 -8.35
C VAL A 204 -21.46 -14.00 -6.99
N PRO A 205 -22.54 -13.46 -6.40
CA PRO A 205 -22.46 -12.87 -5.06
C PRO A 205 -22.07 -13.90 -3.97
N ARG A 206 -22.54 -15.16 -4.12
CA ARG A 206 -22.21 -16.24 -3.19
C ARG A 206 -20.73 -16.65 -3.30
N LEU A 207 -20.20 -16.71 -4.52
CA LEU A 207 -18.78 -16.96 -4.77
C LEU A 207 -17.93 -15.83 -4.17
N GLY A 208 -18.34 -14.57 -4.32
CA GLY A 208 -17.68 -13.43 -3.70
C GLY A 208 -17.65 -13.53 -2.17
N HIS A 209 -18.76 -13.94 -1.55
CA HIS A 209 -18.80 -14.14 -0.08
C HIS A 209 -17.87 -15.26 0.38
N LEU A 210 -17.92 -16.42 -0.28
CA LEU A 210 -17.03 -17.55 0.03
C LEU A 210 -15.56 -17.21 -0.26
N GLY A 211 -15.29 -16.47 -1.32
CA GLY A 211 -13.95 -15.96 -1.63
C GLY A 211 -13.39 -15.08 -0.51
N LYS A 212 -14.22 -14.21 0.09
CA LYS A 212 -13.83 -13.43 1.27
C LYS A 212 -13.49 -14.32 2.47
N GLN A 213 -14.35 -15.29 2.80
CA GLN A 213 -14.09 -16.25 3.89
C GLN A 213 -12.79 -17.02 3.66
N GLN A 214 -12.52 -17.44 2.42
CA GLN A 214 -11.27 -18.12 2.06
C GLN A 214 -10.06 -17.21 2.20
N ALA A 215 -10.18 -15.92 1.83
CA ALA A 215 -9.11 -14.92 2.02
C ALA A 215 -8.80 -14.70 3.50
N ASP A 216 -9.82 -14.63 4.36
CA ASP A 216 -9.67 -14.50 5.82
C ASP A 216 -8.97 -15.73 6.41
N ALA A 217 -9.39 -16.95 6.03
CA ALA A 217 -8.76 -18.20 6.46
C ALA A 217 -7.30 -18.33 5.96
N ARG A 218 -7.01 -17.88 4.72
CA ARG A 218 -5.65 -17.80 4.18
C ARG A 218 -4.78 -16.85 5.00
N SER A 219 -5.32 -15.68 5.36
CA SER A 219 -4.63 -14.69 6.18
C SER A 219 -4.30 -15.25 7.56
N LEU A 220 -5.24 -15.95 8.21
CA LEU A 220 -5.03 -16.61 9.50
C LEU A 220 -3.93 -17.68 9.41
N MET A 221 -4.00 -18.55 8.39
CA MET A 221 -3.00 -19.59 8.15
C MET A 221 -1.61 -18.99 7.94
N THR A 222 -1.51 -18.00 7.06
CA THR A 222 -0.25 -17.29 6.78
C THR A 222 0.28 -16.60 8.03
N GLY A 223 -0.59 -15.94 8.80
CA GLY A 223 -0.24 -15.29 10.05
C GLY A 223 0.39 -16.24 11.06
N ARG A 224 -0.24 -17.41 11.32
CA ARG A 224 0.30 -18.43 12.26
C ARG A 224 1.64 -18.99 11.82
N ILE A 225 1.81 -19.25 10.53
CA ILE A 225 3.08 -19.76 9.98
C ILE A 225 4.18 -18.70 10.11
N THR A 226 3.85 -17.44 9.76
CA THR A 226 4.79 -16.32 9.86
C THR A 226 5.20 -16.08 11.30
N ASP A 227 4.26 -16.13 12.25
CA ASP A 227 4.55 -15.98 13.68
C ASP A 227 5.54 -17.03 14.18
N ALA A 228 5.31 -18.30 13.84
CA ALA A 228 6.23 -19.38 14.20
C ALA A 228 7.65 -19.18 13.61
N TYR A 229 7.77 -18.69 12.37
CA TYR A 229 9.08 -18.44 11.74
C TYR A 229 9.75 -17.17 12.26
N THR A 230 8.99 -16.13 12.57
CA THR A 230 9.51 -14.89 13.18
C THR A 230 10.07 -15.18 14.58
N ASN A 231 9.38 -16.03 15.35
CA ASN A 231 9.74 -16.42 16.69
C ASN A 231 10.45 -17.78 16.77
N ILE A 232 11.14 -18.19 15.69
CA ILE A 232 11.72 -19.54 15.56
C ILE A 232 12.68 -19.88 16.70
N THR A 233 13.40 -18.90 17.23
CA THR A 233 14.30 -19.08 18.37
C THR A 233 13.52 -19.57 19.59
N THR A 234 12.38 -18.96 19.90
CA THR A 234 11.50 -19.38 21.00
C THR A 234 10.98 -20.80 20.79
N VAL A 235 10.48 -21.10 19.58
CA VAL A 235 9.99 -22.44 19.23
C VAL A 235 11.09 -23.49 19.42
N LYS A 236 12.34 -23.18 19.03
CA LYS A 236 13.47 -24.09 19.17
C LYS A 236 13.96 -24.23 20.59
N LEU A 237 14.01 -23.12 21.36
CA LEU A 237 14.42 -23.13 22.77
C LEU A 237 13.51 -24.00 23.64
N PHE A 238 12.20 -23.93 23.42
CA PHE A 238 11.24 -24.69 24.22
C PHE A 238 10.88 -26.05 23.62
N SER A 239 11.47 -26.42 22.47
CA SER A 239 11.30 -27.74 21.80
C SER A 239 9.85 -28.11 21.48
N HIS A 240 8.96 -27.13 21.24
CA HIS A 240 7.54 -27.36 21.00
C HIS A 240 7.16 -27.45 19.50
N THR A 241 8.04 -27.96 18.65
CA THR A 241 7.82 -28.05 17.20
C THR A 241 6.51 -28.76 16.81
N GLN A 242 6.13 -29.83 17.51
CA GLN A 242 4.89 -30.57 17.24
C GLN A 242 3.64 -29.73 17.60
N ARG A 243 3.71 -28.95 18.67
CA ARG A 243 2.60 -28.06 19.09
C ARG A 243 2.39 -26.95 18.05
N GLU A 244 3.45 -26.33 17.56
CA GLU A 244 3.38 -25.33 16.50
C GLU A 244 2.88 -25.92 15.17
N ALA A 245 3.32 -27.13 14.82
CA ALA A 245 2.79 -27.82 13.65
C ALA A 245 1.28 -28.13 13.78
N ALA A 246 0.81 -28.53 14.95
CA ALA A 246 -0.62 -28.74 15.21
C ALA A 246 -1.41 -27.42 15.13
N PHE A 247 -0.85 -26.33 15.64
CA PHE A 247 -1.47 -25.00 15.60
C PHE A 247 -1.59 -24.46 14.16
N ALA A 248 -0.56 -24.64 13.34
CA ALA A 248 -0.60 -24.32 11.91
C ALA A 248 -1.60 -25.22 11.17
N ARG A 249 -1.63 -26.55 11.48
CA ARG A 249 -2.53 -27.52 10.87
C ARG A 249 -4.01 -27.15 11.06
N SER A 250 -4.40 -26.65 12.24
CA SER A 250 -5.79 -26.24 12.47
C SER A 250 -6.23 -25.10 11.55
N ALA A 251 -5.37 -24.11 11.29
CA ALA A 251 -5.64 -23.03 10.34
C ALA A 251 -5.65 -23.53 8.87
N MET A 252 -4.77 -24.49 8.54
CA MET A 252 -4.79 -25.14 7.22
C MET A 252 -6.10 -25.94 6.99
N GLN A 253 -6.61 -26.59 8.01
CA GLN A 253 -7.90 -27.29 7.94
C GLN A 253 -9.08 -26.33 7.73
N GLU A 254 -9.06 -25.17 8.40
CA GLU A 254 -10.06 -24.13 8.20
C GLU A 254 -10.00 -23.57 6.77
N PHE A 255 -8.79 -23.26 6.26
CA PHE A 255 -8.60 -22.86 4.86
C PHE A 255 -9.09 -23.92 3.87
N MET A 256 -8.83 -25.21 4.11
CA MET A 256 -9.34 -26.30 3.28
C MET A 256 -10.87 -26.38 3.29
N SER A 257 -11.49 -26.23 4.45
CA SER A 257 -12.97 -26.32 4.58
C SER A 257 -13.68 -25.21 3.82
N THR A 258 -13.17 -23.97 3.90
CA THR A 258 -13.67 -22.84 3.12
C THR A 258 -13.43 -23.05 1.63
N GLY A 259 -12.24 -23.56 1.24
CA GLY A 259 -11.92 -23.93 -0.13
C GLY A 259 -12.85 -24.96 -0.73
N TYR A 260 -13.16 -26.04 0.01
CA TYR A 260 -14.13 -27.04 -0.45
C TYR A 260 -15.54 -26.45 -0.62
N SER A 261 -15.95 -25.53 0.25
CA SER A 261 -17.24 -24.85 0.12
C SER A 261 -17.32 -24.01 -1.13
N GLN A 262 -16.24 -23.28 -1.46
CA GLN A 262 -16.12 -22.52 -2.70
C GLN A 262 -16.12 -23.42 -3.94
N MET A 263 -15.34 -24.51 -3.93
CA MET A 263 -15.25 -25.43 -5.08
C MET A 263 -16.58 -26.16 -5.33
N ARG A 264 -17.33 -26.51 -4.30
CA ARG A 264 -18.69 -27.08 -4.46
C ARG A 264 -19.62 -26.09 -5.19
N LEU A 265 -19.55 -24.81 -4.86
CA LEU A 265 -20.37 -23.79 -5.52
C LEU A 265 -19.92 -23.57 -6.97
N VAL A 266 -18.59 -23.56 -7.24
CA VAL A 266 -18.04 -23.51 -8.60
C VAL A 266 -18.52 -24.69 -9.43
N SER A 267 -18.38 -25.93 -8.92
CA SER A 267 -18.85 -27.13 -9.62
C SER A 267 -20.35 -27.09 -9.88
N SER A 268 -21.15 -26.61 -8.93
CA SER A 268 -22.60 -26.45 -9.11
C SER A 268 -22.93 -25.47 -10.22
N PHE A 269 -22.20 -24.35 -10.28
CA PHE A 269 -22.38 -23.36 -11.35
C PHE A 269 -21.95 -23.94 -12.72
N GLU A 270 -20.83 -24.64 -12.79
CA GLU A 270 -20.36 -25.28 -14.03
C GLU A 270 -21.39 -26.28 -14.60
N ILE A 271 -22.01 -27.09 -13.71
CA ILE A 271 -23.07 -28.02 -14.11
C ILE A 271 -24.28 -27.26 -14.65
N VAL A 272 -24.75 -26.23 -13.94
CA VAL A 272 -25.89 -25.41 -14.36
C VAL A 272 -25.57 -24.70 -15.69
N ASN A 273 -24.38 -24.09 -15.82
CA ASN A 273 -23.96 -23.40 -17.02
C ASN A 273 -23.88 -24.35 -18.24
N HIS A 274 -23.36 -25.57 -18.02
CA HIS A 274 -23.33 -26.58 -19.08
C HIS A 274 -24.74 -27.00 -19.51
N ALA A 275 -25.65 -27.24 -18.54
CA ALA A 275 -27.04 -27.59 -18.82
C ALA A 275 -27.75 -26.47 -19.62
N LEU A 276 -27.59 -25.21 -19.21
CA LEU A 276 -28.12 -24.06 -19.94
C LEU A 276 -27.55 -23.96 -21.36
N SER A 277 -26.26 -24.20 -21.52
CA SER A 277 -25.59 -24.16 -22.81
C SER A 277 -26.07 -25.27 -23.74
N MET A 278 -26.25 -26.49 -23.22
CA MET A 278 -26.85 -27.59 -24.01
C MET A 278 -28.30 -27.27 -24.38
N GLY A 279 -29.08 -26.68 -23.45
CA GLY A 279 -30.41 -26.19 -23.73
C GLY A 279 -30.45 -25.13 -24.84
N LEU A 280 -29.50 -24.20 -24.87
CA LEU A 280 -29.35 -23.22 -25.95
C LEU A 280 -29.07 -23.90 -27.29
N ILE A 281 -28.09 -24.83 -27.35
CA ILE A 281 -27.74 -25.52 -28.56
C ILE A 281 -28.93 -26.31 -29.10
N LEU A 282 -29.60 -27.09 -28.25
CA LEU A 282 -30.80 -27.85 -28.62
C LEU A 282 -31.95 -26.93 -29.08
N GLY A 283 -32.19 -25.84 -28.38
CA GLY A 283 -33.20 -24.86 -28.74
C GLY A 283 -32.94 -24.18 -30.06
N MET A 284 -31.72 -23.68 -30.29
CA MET A 284 -31.34 -23.00 -31.52
C MET A 284 -31.32 -23.95 -32.71
N ALA A 285 -30.67 -25.12 -32.56
CA ALA A 285 -30.62 -26.11 -33.62
C ALA A 285 -32.01 -26.71 -33.90
N GLY A 286 -32.78 -27.05 -32.86
CA GLY A 286 -34.12 -27.60 -33.03
C GLY A 286 -35.09 -26.62 -33.72
N THR A 287 -35.13 -25.37 -33.25
CA THR A 287 -35.98 -24.32 -33.88
C THR A 287 -35.54 -24.04 -35.31
N SER A 288 -34.24 -23.93 -35.59
CA SER A 288 -33.77 -23.66 -36.94
C SER A 288 -34.03 -24.84 -37.90
N LEU A 289 -33.92 -26.10 -37.46
CA LEU A 289 -34.26 -27.29 -38.26
C LEU A 289 -35.79 -27.37 -38.49
N TRP A 290 -36.61 -27.04 -37.51
CA TRP A 290 -38.06 -27.00 -37.67
C TRP A 290 -38.48 -25.93 -38.67
N LEU A 291 -37.93 -24.72 -38.63
CA LEU A 291 -38.18 -23.64 -39.58
C LEU A 291 -37.70 -23.99 -41.00
N TRP A 292 -36.57 -24.67 -41.09
CA TRP A 292 -36.06 -25.19 -42.36
C TRP A 292 -37.01 -26.23 -42.96
N GLY A 293 -37.54 -27.15 -42.15
CA GLY A 293 -38.55 -28.12 -42.58
C GLY A 293 -39.85 -27.47 -43.09
N LEU A 294 -40.19 -26.26 -42.59
CA LEU A 294 -41.30 -25.46 -43.06
C LEU A 294 -40.93 -24.60 -44.30
N GLY A 295 -39.69 -24.62 -44.77
CA GLY A 295 -39.22 -23.81 -45.90
C GLY A 295 -39.07 -22.32 -45.58
N GLN A 296 -39.08 -21.91 -44.31
CA GLN A 296 -38.99 -20.53 -43.90
C GLN A 296 -37.55 -19.99 -43.84
N VAL A 297 -36.57 -20.89 -43.61
CA VAL A 297 -35.14 -20.54 -43.58
C VAL A 297 -34.31 -21.49 -44.44
N GLY A 298 -33.15 -21.04 -44.90
CA GLY A 298 -32.19 -21.85 -45.66
C GLY A 298 -31.31 -22.72 -44.75
N ALA A 299 -30.58 -23.65 -45.33
CA ALA A 299 -29.60 -24.51 -44.64
C ALA A 299 -28.51 -23.69 -43.98
N GLY A 300 -28.15 -22.56 -44.56
CA GLY A 300 -27.19 -21.62 -44.00
C GLY A 300 -27.63 -21.00 -42.68
N ALA A 301 -28.92 -20.73 -42.52
CA ALA A 301 -29.46 -20.23 -41.25
C ALA A 301 -29.34 -21.28 -40.14
N VAL A 302 -29.57 -22.59 -40.45
CA VAL A 302 -29.38 -23.69 -39.50
C VAL A 302 -27.90 -23.78 -39.07
N ALA A 303 -26.98 -23.71 -40.00
CA ALA A 303 -25.55 -23.77 -39.73
C ALA A 303 -25.11 -22.56 -38.87
N ALA A 304 -25.54 -21.35 -39.23
CA ALA A 304 -25.21 -20.13 -38.51
C ALA A 304 -25.79 -20.15 -37.07
N ALA A 305 -27.09 -20.46 -36.90
CA ALA A 305 -27.75 -20.51 -35.58
C ALA A 305 -27.08 -21.53 -34.66
N THR A 306 -26.72 -22.70 -35.17
CA THR A 306 -26.01 -23.74 -34.38
C THR A 306 -24.59 -23.28 -33.99
N ALA A 307 -23.84 -22.71 -34.94
CA ALA A 307 -22.49 -22.18 -34.66
C ALA A 307 -22.50 -21.03 -33.68
N MET A 308 -23.52 -20.14 -33.72
CA MET A 308 -23.74 -19.06 -32.74
C MET A 308 -23.97 -19.64 -31.36
N ALA A 309 -24.79 -20.68 -31.19
CA ALA A 309 -25.05 -21.33 -29.91
C ALA A 309 -23.77 -22.00 -29.33
N LEU A 310 -22.98 -22.67 -30.16
CA LEU A 310 -21.70 -23.26 -29.77
C LEU A 310 -20.70 -22.18 -29.28
N ARG A 311 -20.62 -21.05 -29.97
CA ARG A 311 -19.76 -19.93 -29.55
C ARG A 311 -20.17 -19.34 -28.22
N LEU A 312 -21.47 -19.12 -28.02
CA LEU A 312 -22.01 -18.59 -26.74
C LEU A 312 -21.74 -19.56 -25.58
N GLN A 313 -21.79 -20.87 -25.81
CA GLN A 313 -21.39 -21.86 -24.82
C GLN A 313 -19.93 -21.66 -24.37
N GLY A 314 -19.00 -21.49 -25.30
CA GLY A 314 -17.60 -21.22 -24.96
C GLY A 314 -17.40 -19.92 -24.19
N MET A 315 -18.13 -18.85 -24.57
CA MET A 315 -18.05 -17.55 -23.90
C MET A 315 -18.65 -17.57 -22.50
N SER A 316 -19.71 -18.32 -22.25
CA SER A 316 -20.39 -18.36 -20.95
C SER A 316 -19.48 -18.83 -19.81
N HIS A 317 -18.57 -19.76 -20.07
CA HIS A 317 -17.57 -20.20 -19.10
C HIS A 317 -16.55 -19.09 -18.78
N TRP A 318 -16.05 -18.41 -19.81
CA TRP A 318 -15.10 -17.32 -19.61
C TRP A 318 -15.69 -16.14 -18.82
N ILE A 319 -16.93 -15.76 -19.11
CA ILE A 319 -17.64 -14.68 -18.42
C ILE A 319 -17.78 -14.97 -16.91
N MET A 320 -18.03 -16.22 -16.51
CA MET A 320 -18.10 -16.59 -15.11
C MET A 320 -16.80 -16.26 -14.37
N TRP A 321 -15.66 -16.63 -14.95
CA TRP A 321 -14.36 -16.34 -14.33
C TRP A 321 -14.08 -14.84 -14.25
N GLU A 322 -14.41 -14.10 -15.29
CA GLU A 322 -14.26 -12.63 -15.31
C GLU A 322 -15.18 -11.95 -14.29
N MET A 323 -16.42 -12.43 -14.13
CA MET A 323 -17.33 -11.92 -13.12
C MET A 323 -16.85 -12.24 -11.70
N THR A 324 -16.34 -13.44 -11.45
CA THR A 324 -15.75 -13.80 -10.16
C THR A 324 -14.54 -12.91 -9.84
N SER A 325 -13.64 -12.75 -10.81
CA SER A 325 -12.47 -11.86 -10.68
C SER A 325 -12.88 -10.40 -10.45
N LEU A 326 -13.96 -9.94 -11.10
CA LEU A 326 -14.49 -8.59 -10.87
C LEU A 326 -14.95 -8.41 -9.41
N PHE A 327 -15.69 -9.36 -8.85
CA PHE A 327 -16.14 -9.27 -7.46
C PHE A 327 -14.99 -9.31 -6.45
N GLU A 328 -13.96 -10.15 -6.68
CA GLU A 328 -12.74 -10.15 -5.88
C GLU A 328 -12.00 -8.80 -5.97
N SER A 329 -11.90 -8.25 -7.18
CA SER A 329 -11.29 -6.93 -7.41
C SER A 329 -12.09 -5.82 -6.74
N VAL A 330 -13.43 -5.84 -6.82
CA VAL A 330 -14.30 -4.89 -6.11
C VAL A 330 -14.08 -4.95 -4.60
N GLY A 331 -14.00 -6.14 -4.02
CA GLY A 331 -13.69 -6.33 -2.59
C GLY A 331 -12.33 -5.74 -2.20
N THR A 332 -11.29 -6.01 -3.00
CA THR A 332 -9.94 -5.49 -2.79
C THR A 332 -9.89 -3.96 -2.92
N VAL A 333 -10.60 -3.39 -3.89
CA VAL A 333 -10.71 -1.92 -4.03
C VAL A 333 -11.42 -1.32 -2.82
N GLN A 334 -12.48 -1.97 -2.33
CA GLN A 334 -13.25 -1.47 -1.19
C GLN A 334 -12.43 -1.48 0.11
N ASP A 335 -11.63 -2.54 0.34
CA ASP A 335 -10.67 -2.55 1.45
C ASP A 335 -9.58 -1.47 1.27
N GLY A 336 -9.09 -1.27 0.05
CA GLY A 336 -8.16 -0.20 -0.28
C GLY A 336 -8.70 1.20 -0.01
N ILE A 337 -9.96 1.47 -0.36
CA ILE A 337 -10.64 2.76 -0.12
C ILE A 337 -10.62 3.11 1.38
N ASN A 338 -10.88 2.14 2.26
CA ASN A 338 -10.92 2.35 3.71
C ASN A 338 -9.59 2.86 4.28
N THR A 339 -8.48 2.61 3.60
CA THR A 339 -7.14 3.05 4.02
C THR A 339 -6.63 4.23 3.18
N LEU A 340 -6.72 4.13 1.85
CA LEU A 340 -6.13 5.10 0.93
C LEU A 340 -6.92 6.42 0.82
N SER A 341 -8.19 6.41 1.22
CA SER A 341 -9.06 7.60 1.25
C SER A 341 -9.19 8.21 2.66
N ARG A 342 -8.33 7.81 3.62
CA ARG A 342 -8.29 8.47 4.94
C ARG A 342 -7.68 9.85 4.80
N PRO A 343 -8.34 10.91 5.29
CA PRO A 343 -7.76 12.24 5.30
C PRO A 343 -6.53 12.27 6.21
N ARG A 344 -5.60 13.16 5.92
CA ARG A 344 -4.49 13.47 6.83
C ARG A 344 -5.07 14.16 8.05
N VAL A 345 -4.64 13.74 9.24
CA VAL A 345 -5.09 14.34 10.51
C VAL A 345 -4.37 15.66 10.75
N ILE A 346 -3.08 15.72 10.34
CA ILE A 346 -2.22 16.89 10.55
C ILE A 346 -1.78 17.39 9.19
N GLU A 347 -2.23 18.58 8.84
CA GLU A 347 -1.90 19.25 7.57
C GLU A 347 -1.27 20.62 7.85
N ASP A 348 -0.39 21.05 6.95
CA ASP A 348 0.12 22.41 7.01
C ASP A 348 -0.99 23.38 6.62
N LYS A 349 -1.10 24.49 7.34
CA LYS A 349 -2.07 25.53 7.01
C LYS A 349 -1.79 26.09 5.60
N PRO A 350 -2.82 26.47 4.83
CA PRO A 350 -2.60 27.16 3.56
C PRO A 350 -1.73 28.40 3.76
N GLY A 351 -0.58 28.46 3.08
CA GLY A 351 0.36 29.56 3.22
C GLY A 351 1.28 29.47 4.45
N ALA A 352 1.39 28.31 5.11
CA ALA A 352 2.32 28.11 6.22
C ALA A 352 3.73 28.54 5.85
N ALA A 353 4.36 29.31 6.72
CA ALA A 353 5.68 29.87 6.50
C ALA A 353 6.79 28.82 6.74
N THR A 354 7.96 29.05 6.16
CA THR A 354 9.17 28.32 6.55
C THR A 354 9.65 28.83 7.91
N LEU A 355 9.93 27.92 8.85
CA LEU A 355 10.49 28.25 10.15
C LEU A 355 11.96 28.67 10.00
N ALA A 356 12.35 29.74 10.67
CA ALA A 356 13.74 30.10 10.92
C ALA A 356 14.01 30.04 12.43
N VAL A 357 15.11 29.42 12.80
CA VAL A 357 15.47 29.21 14.22
C VAL A 357 16.85 29.84 14.51
N PRO A 358 16.92 31.16 14.71
CA PRO A 358 18.19 31.85 14.95
C PRO A 358 18.77 31.62 16.35
N ARG A 359 17.95 31.37 17.37
CA ARG A 359 18.38 31.24 18.76
C ARG A 359 18.08 29.85 19.35
N GLY A 360 16.96 29.23 18.96
CA GLY A 360 16.54 27.92 19.44
C GLY A 360 15.79 27.96 20.78
N GLU A 361 15.10 29.08 21.15
CA GLU A 361 14.19 29.10 22.28
C GLU A 361 12.98 28.20 22.01
N VAL A 362 12.61 27.35 22.97
CA VAL A 362 11.40 26.51 22.89
C VAL A 362 10.48 26.89 24.05
N ARG A 363 9.21 27.18 23.74
CA ARG A 363 8.23 27.55 24.76
C ARG A 363 6.92 26.76 24.58
N PHE A 364 6.51 26.11 25.65
CA PHE A 364 5.19 25.47 25.77
C PHE A 364 4.31 26.39 26.62
N GLU A 365 3.18 26.83 26.09
CA GLU A 365 2.27 27.76 26.79
C GLU A 365 0.93 27.09 27.05
N GLN A 366 0.69 26.69 28.30
CA GLN A 366 -0.54 26.04 28.78
C GLN A 366 -1.06 24.92 27.91
N ILE A 367 -0.15 24.05 27.47
CA ILE A 367 -0.50 22.98 26.53
C ILE A 367 -1.33 21.90 27.22
N GLY A 368 -2.35 21.44 26.49
CA GLY A 368 -3.19 20.28 26.82
C GLY A 368 -3.26 19.30 25.67
N PHE A 369 -3.21 18.00 26.00
CA PHE A 369 -3.26 16.96 24.98
C PHE A 369 -3.79 15.63 25.52
N SER A 370 -4.60 14.95 24.68
CA SER A 370 -5.13 13.60 24.89
C SER A 370 -4.94 12.73 23.63
N TYR A 371 -4.70 11.44 23.77
CA TYR A 371 -4.73 10.51 22.64
C TYR A 371 -6.18 10.12 22.35
N GLY A 372 -6.72 10.59 21.24
CA GLY A 372 -8.12 10.34 20.85
C GLY A 372 -9.11 10.84 21.91
N GLN A 373 -10.01 9.96 22.36
CA GLN A 373 -10.98 10.26 23.44
C GLN A 373 -10.51 9.77 24.83
N GLY A 374 -9.20 9.48 24.97
CA GLY A 374 -8.62 9.01 26.22
C GLY A 374 -8.45 10.11 27.29
N PRO A 375 -7.93 9.75 28.47
CA PRO A 375 -7.63 10.73 29.52
C PRO A 375 -6.55 11.72 29.06
N ARG A 376 -6.54 12.91 29.65
CA ARG A 376 -5.49 13.90 29.40
C ARG A 376 -4.12 13.36 29.81
N VAL A 377 -3.18 13.41 28.85
CA VAL A 377 -1.79 12.99 29.05
C VAL A 377 -0.91 14.20 29.40
N ILE A 378 -1.23 15.37 28.86
CA ILE A 378 -0.63 16.65 29.22
C ILE A 378 -1.76 17.60 29.64
N ASP A 379 -1.62 18.26 30.78
CA ASP A 379 -2.68 19.10 31.35
C ASP A 379 -2.16 20.45 31.82
N GLY A 380 -2.33 21.49 31.00
CA GLY A 380 -1.99 22.87 31.27
C GLY A 380 -0.49 23.12 31.48
N LEU A 381 0.39 22.33 30.86
CA LEU A 381 1.83 22.41 31.02
C LEU A 381 2.38 23.70 30.40
N THR A 382 3.15 24.45 31.19
CA THR A 382 3.90 25.63 30.73
C THR A 382 5.39 25.42 31.05
N LEU A 383 6.24 25.53 30.02
CA LEU A 383 7.68 25.33 30.11
C LEU A 383 8.40 26.21 29.11
N THR A 384 9.44 26.91 29.55
CA THR A 384 10.34 27.65 28.65
C THR A 384 11.75 27.06 28.73
N VAL A 385 12.31 26.70 27.56
CA VAL A 385 13.70 26.28 27.41
C VAL A 385 14.45 27.39 26.71
N ARG A 386 15.47 27.92 27.38
CA ARG A 386 16.23 29.07 26.90
C ARG A 386 17.16 28.65 25.76
N PRO A 387 17.58 29.60 24.86
CA PRO A 387 18.57 29.31 23.86
C PRO A 387 19.86 28.70 24.44
N GLY A 388 20.29 27.56 23.91
CA GLY A 388 21.49 26.84 24.37
C GLY A 388 21.35 26.11 25.71
N GLU A 389 20.20 26.17 26.39
CA GLU A 389 19.93 25.48 27.63
C GLU A 389 19.74 23.98 27.41
N LYS A 390 20.26 23.17 28.33
CA LYS A 390 20.09 21.70 28.31
C LYS A 390 19.16 21.29 29.44
N ILE A 391 17.97 20.83 29.15
CA ILE A 391 17.00 20.35 30.14
C ILE A 391 16.83 18.84 30.10
N GLY A 392 16.68 18.25 31.30
CA GLY A 392 16.35 16.83 31.46
C GLY A 392 14.89 16.64 31.88
N LEU A 393 14.12 15.88 31.10
CA LEU A 393 12.76 15.46 31.46
C LEU A 393 12.83 14.17 32.27
N ILE A 394 12.36 14.20 33.51
CA ILE A 394 12.36 13.07 34.45
C ILE A 394 10.93 12.78 34.89
N GLY A 395 10.63 11.55 35.24
CA GLY A 395 9.31 11.14 35.74
C GLY A 395 9.04 9.66 35.47
N ARG A 396 7.98 9.19 36.12
CA ARG A 396 7.53 7.79 35.99
C ARG A 396 7.17 7.44 34.54
N SER A 397 7.08 6.13 34.23
CA SER A 397 6.50 5.71 32.96
C SER A 397 5.06 6.23 32.85
N GLY A 398 4.68 6.74 31.67
CA GLY A 398 3.37 7.35 31.46
C GLY A 398 3.22 8.79 31.91
N ALA A 399 4.24 9.45 32.47
CA ALA A 399 4.17 10.85 32.95
C ALA A 399 4.03 11.89 31.81
N GLY A 400 4.12 11.50 30.53
CA GLY A 400 3.96 12.41 29.39
C GLY A 400 5.26 12.87 28.72
N LYS A 401 6.44 12.36 29.11
CA LYS A 401 7.77 12.79 28.60
C LYS A 401 7.88 12.64 27.06
N SER A 402 7.65 11.43 26.53
CA SER A 402 7.71 11.15 25.08
C SER A 402 6.57 11.86 24.32
N THR A 403 5.43 12.06 24.97
CA THR A 403 4.33 12.85 24.41
C THR A 403 4.76 14.30 24.19
N LEU A 404 5.44 14.93 25.16
CA LEU A 404 5.95 16.29 25.03
C LEU A 404 6.90 16.44 23.85
N VAL A 405 7.80 15.47 23.64
CA VAL A 405 8.73 15.41 22.50
C VAL A 405 7.96 15.26 21.18
N ASN A 406 6.94 14.38 21.14
CA ASN A 406 6.11 14.17 19.94
C ASN A 406 5.29 15.42 19.58
N LEU A 407 4.81 16.17 20.57
CA LEU A 407 4.11 17.44 20.36
C LEU A 407 5.04 18.52 19.79
N LEU A 408 6.29 18.61 20.26
CA LEU A 408 7.28 19.52 19.70
C LEU A 408 7.63 19.20 18.24
N LEU A 409 7.66 17.91 17.87
CA LEU A 409 7.85 17.46 16.49
C LEU A 409 6.57 17.60 15.63
N ARG A 410 5.49 18.05 16.22
CA ARG A 410 4.15 18.14 15.61
C ARG A 410 3.75 16.81 14.97
N PHE A 411 3.94 15.69 15.70
CA PHE A 411 3.36 14.39 15.35
C PHE A 411 1.89 14.29 15.76
N HIS A 412 1.45 15.20 16.63
CA HIS A 412 0.08 15.42 17.06
C HIS A 412 -0.16 16.94 17.19
N ASP A 413 -1.36 17.41 16.89
CA ASP A 413 -1.79 18.76 17.19
C ASP A 413 -2.32 18.82 18.63
N LEU A 414 -2.23 19.98 19.27
CA LEU A 414 -2.66 20.22 20.66
C LEU A 414 -4.19 20.32 20.76
N ASP A 415 -4.75 19.90 21.90
CA ASP A 415 -6.14 20.16 22.25
C ASP A 415 -6.30 21.61 22.81
N ALA A 416 -5.27 22.13 23.47
CA ALA A 416 -5.25 23.49 24.04
C ALA A 416 -3.82 24.01 24.14
N GLY A 417 -3.66 25.34 24.21
CA GLY A 417 -2.37 26.00 24.30
C GLY A 417 -1.63 26.09 22.98
N ARG A 418 -0.33 26.37 23.03
CA ARG A 418 0.54 26.45 21.84
C ARG A 418 1.98 26.13 22.18
N VAL A 419 2.74 25.70 21.14
CA VAL A 419 4.20 25.52 21.23
C VAL A 419 4.87 26.52 20.30
N LEU A 420 5.81 27.27 20.85
CA LEU A 420 6.53 28.30 20.12
C LEU A 420 8.01 27.94 20.02
N ILE A 421 8.61 28.20 18.84
CA ILE A 421 10.06 28.18 18.63
C ILE A 421 10.48 29.58 18.19
N ASP A 422 11.38 30.22 18.94
CA ASP A 422 11.81 31.61 18.72
C ASP A 422 10.62 32.58 18.55
N GLY A 423 9.54 32.34 19.32
CA GLY A 423 8.32 33.15 19.31
C GLY A 423 7.33 32.83 18.18
N ARG A 424 7.62 31.89 17.31
CA ARG A 424 6.72 31.43 16.23
C ARG A 424 5.99 30.16 16.64
N ASP A 425 4.67 30.15 16.45
CA ASP A 425 3.86 28.95 16.67
C ASP A 425 4.19 27.86 15.64
N ILE A 426 4.47 26.64 16.12
CA ILE A 426 4.76 25.49 15.26
C ILE A 426 3.56 25.07 14.40
N ALA A 427 2.34 25.46 14.78
CA ALA A 427 1.14 25.21 13.99
C ALA A 427 1.03 26.11 12.73
N ASP A 428 1.77 27.22 12.68
CA ASP A 428 1.74 28.20 11.58
C ASP A 428 2.89 28.02 10.58
N VAL A 429 3.74 27.02 10.79
CA VAL A 429 4.88 26.72 9.91
C VAL A 429 4.73 25.34 9.27
N THR A 430 5.48 25.14 8.16
CA THR A 430 5.47 23.81 7.51
C THR A 430 6.19 22.78 8.37
N GLN A 431 5.62 21.55 8.43
CA GLN A 431 6.17 20.45 9.22
C GLN A 431 7.61 20.10 8.81
N ASP A 432 7.91 20.19 7.50
CA ASP A 432 9.26 19.91 6.99
C ASP A 432 10.27 20.96 7.48
N SER A 433 9.91 22.24 7.46
CA SER A 433 10.79 23.28 8.00
C SER A 433 10.98 23.18 9.52
N LEU A 434 9.93 22.85 10.27
CA LEU A 434 10.01 22.57 11.71
C LEU A 434 11.00 21.45 11.99
N ARG A 435 10.77 20.29 11.36
CA ARG A 435 11.58 19.09 11.61
C ARG A 435 13.00 19.22 11.08
N SER A 436 13.26 20.08 10.10
CA SER A 436 14.63 20.35 9.62
C SER A 436 15.50 20.99 10.71
N HIS A 437 14.93 21.79 11.63
CA HIS A 437 15.63 22.48 12.70
C HIS A 437 15.69 21.68 14.03
N ILE A 438 15.16 20.46 14.05
CA ILE A 438 15.18 19.60 15.23
C ILE A 438 15.94 18.32 14.91
N GLY A 439 17.03 18.05 15.62
CA GLY A 439 17.72 16.77 15.60
C GLY A 439 17.17 15.85 16.67
N MET A 440 16.96 14.56 16.39
CA MET A 440 16.49 13.60 17.38
C MET A 440 17.33 12.34 17.36
N VAL A 441 17.79 11.92 18.54
CA VAL A 441 18.36 10.59 18.80
C VAL A 441 17.31 9.80 19.55
N THR A 442 16.79 8.74 18.93
CA THR A 442 15.73 7.88 19.48
C THR A 442 16.30 6.72 20.28
N GLN A 443 15.53 6.18 21.22
CA GLN A 443 15.86 4.98 22.00
C GLN A 443 16.09 3.78 21.06
N ASP A 444 15.16 3.51 20.15
CA ASP A 444 15.28 2.50 19.11
C ASP A 444 15.95 3.10 17.87
N THR A 445 17.21 2.79 17.69
CA THR A 445 18.00 3.25 16.55
C THR A 445 17.72 2.39 15.33
N SER A 446 16.66 2.68 14.60
CA SER A 446 16.37 2.04 13.33
C SER A 446 17.24 2.62 12.20
N LEU A 447 17.90 1.75 11.46
CA LEU A 447 18.59 2.10 10.23
C LEU A 447 17.77 1.64 9.01
N LEU A 448 17.81 2.45 7.97
CA LEU A 448 17.22 2.07 6.69
C LEU A 448 18.06 0.93 6.06
N HIS A 449 17.42 0.00 5.40
CA HIS A 449 18.10 -1.11 4.70
C HIS A 449 18.80 -0.61 3.42
N ARG A 450 19.83 0.18 3.63
CA ARG A 450 20.65 0.87 2.60
C ARG A 450 22.10 0.87 3.02
N SER A 451 22.96 1.53 2.24
CA SER A 451 24.36 1.72 2.62
C SER A 451 24.49 2.53 3.93
N VAL A 452 25.64 2.39 4.61
CA VAL A 452 25.99 3.25 5.76
C VAL A 452 26.01 4.71 5.33
N ARG A 453 26.56 5.01 4.15
CA ARG A 453 26.55 6.33 3.51
C ARG A 453 25.14 6.90 3.46
N ASP A 454 24.19 6.18 2.84
CA ASP A 454 22.80 6.64 2.72
C ASP A 454 22.14 6.87 4.07
N ASN A 455 22.49 6.05 5.06
CA ASN A 455 21.96 6.21 6.42
C ASN A 455 22.46 7.48 7.09
N ILE A 456 23.73 7.85 6.95
CA ILE A 456 24.29 9.07 7.54
C ILE A 456 23.80 10.30 6.77
N THR A 457 23.89 10.28 5.43
CA THR A 457 23.51 11.43 4.58
C THR A 457 22.00 11.64 4.46
N TYR A 458 21.18 10.72 4.99
CA TYR A 458 19.71 10.83 4.95
C TYR A 458 19.20 12.14 5.56
N SER A 459 19.86 12.66 6.59
CA SER A 459 19.51 13.92 7.25
C SER A 459 19.89 15.16 6.45
N ARG A 460 20.85 15.05 5.52
CA ARG A 460 21.36 16.14 4.66
C ARG A 460 21.82 15.60 3.31
N PRO A 461 20.88 15.40 2.35
CA PRO A 461 21.16 14.73 1.08
C PRO A 461 22.23 15.38 0.21
N GLY A 462 22.54 16.66 0.40
CA GLY A 462 23.58 17.40 -0.34
C GLY A 462 24.94 17.45 0.37
N ALA A 463 25.15 16.68 1.45
CA ALA A 463 26.41 16.68 2.18
C ALA A 463 27.56 16.08 1.34
N THR A 464 28.74 16.67 1.45
CA THR A 464 29.96 16.13 0.82
C THR A 464 30.45 14.89 1.56
N GLU A 465 31.26 14.07 0.88
CA GLU A 465 31.94 12.92 1.48
C GLU A 465 32.71 13.29 2.75
N GLU A 466 33.44 14.41 2.68
CA GLU A 466 34.23 14.90 3.81
C GLU A 466 33.33 15.27 5.00
N GLN A 467 32.22 15.96 4.77
CA GLN A 467 31.25 16.32 5.83
C GLN A 467 30.67 15.06 6.49
N MET A 468 30.33 14.04 5.71
CA MET A 468 29.83 12.77 6.20
C MET A 468 30.88 12.06 7.06
N GLN A 469 32.15 11.98 6.60
CA GLN A 469 33.22 11.34 7.35
C GLN A 469 33.56 12.11 8.63
N VAL A 470 33.53 13.45 8.61
CA VAL A 470 33.68 14.27 9.82
C VAL A 470 32.60 13.95 10.84
N ALA A 471 31.33 13.85 10.40
CA ALA A 471 30.23 13.47 11.29
C ALA A 471 30.41 12.06 11.84
N ALA A 472 30.86 11.09 11.03
CA ALA A 472 31.13 9.74 11.45
C ALA A 472 32.29 9.65 12.46
N ARG A 473 33.37 10.41 12.25
CA ARG A 473 34.49 10.49 13.22
C ARG A 473 34.06 11.10 14.55
N ARG A 474 33.31 12.20 14.53
CA ARG A 474 32.76 12.85 15.75
C ARG A 474 31.80 11.94 16.52
N ALA A 475 31.10 11.02 15.82
CA ALA A 475 30.25 10.00 16.42
C ALA A 475 31.03 8.71 16.78
N GLU A 476 32.36 8.70 16.67
CA GLU A 476 33.22 7.54 16.90
C GLU A 476 32.82 6.30 16.07
N ALA A 477 32.23 6.53 14.88
CA ALA A 477 31.74 5.49 14.00
C ALA A 477 32.73 5.11 12.89
N ASP A 478 33.62 6.00 12.48
CA ASP A 478 34.51 5.84 11.34
C ASP A 478 35.41 4.60 11.46
N GLY A 479 35.96 4.35 12.65
CA GLY A 479 36.87 3.25 12.90
C GLY A 479 36.25 1.87 12.60
N PHE A 480 35.04 1.60 13.03
CA PHE A 480 34.40 0.33 12.73
C PHE A 480 33.78 0.28 11.32
N ILE A 481 33.32 1.42 10.79
CA ILE A 481 32.74 1.49 9.44
C ILE A 481 33.76 1.01 8.41
N GLY A 482 35.02 1.42 8.51
CA GLY A 482 36.09 1.01 7.58
C GLY A 482 36.28 -0.52 7.47
N HIS A 483 35.90 -1.28 8.49
CA HIS A 483 36.02 -2.75 8.52
C HIS A 483 34.72 -3.48 8.13
N LEU A 484 33.64 -2.76 7.81
CA LEU A 484 32.40 -3.40 7.40
C LEU A 484 32.52 -3.98 5.99
N ALA A 485 32.01 -5.19 5.81
CA ALA A 485 31.84 -5.82 4.50
C ALA A 485 30.49 -6.56 4.46
N ASP A 486 29.70 -6.32 3.44
CA ASP A 486 28.43 -7.01 3.26
C ASP A 486 28.56 -8.28 2.40
N PRO A 487 27.54 -9.17 2.39
CA PRO A 487 27.59 -10.41 1.61
C PRO A 487 27.74 -10.22 0.09
N GLN A 488 27.55 -9.02 -0.44
CA GLN A 488 27.74 -8.69 -1.84
C GLN A 488 29.12 -8.09 -2.12
N GLY A 489 30.02 -8.03 -1.11
CA GLY A 489 31.40 -7.55 -1.24
C GLY A 489 31.55 -6.02 -1.20
N ARG A 490 30.48 -5.26 -0.89
CA ARG A 490 30.59 -3.80 -0.67
C ARG A 490 31.22 -3.55 0.69
N GLN A 491 32.12 -2.58 0.77
CA GLN A 491 32.94 -2.31 1.95
C GLN A 491 32.73 -0.90 2.52
N GLY A 492 33.05 -0.74 3.80
CA GLY A 492 33.08 0.55 4.46
C GLY A 492 31.73 1.28 4.44
N TYR A 493 31.74 2.52 4.01
CA TYR A 493 30.53 3.35 3.90
C TYR A 493 29.53 2.84 2.86
N ASP A 494 29.95 2.06 1.87
CA ASP A 494 29.08 1.51 0.84
C ASP A 494 28.48 0.16 1.23
N ALA A 495 28.92 -0.44 2.36
CA ALA A 495 28.33 -1.66 2.91
C ALA A 495 26.86 -1.40 3.29
N HIS A 496 25.96 -2.28 2.84
CA HIS A 496 24.54 -2.21 3.19
C HIS A 496 24.29 -2.82 4.57
N VAL A 497 23.43 -2.20 5.34
CA VAL A 497 23.01 -2.64 6.67
C VAL A 497 21.54 -3.11 6.65
N GLY A 498 21.14 -3.98 7.56
CA GLY A 498 19.78 -4.51 7.68
C GLY A 498 19.67 -6.02 7.48
N GLU A 499 18.47 -6.56 7.21
CA GLU A 499 18.19 -8.01 7.19
C GLU A 499 19.07 -8.83 6.23
N ARG A 500 19.48 -8.23 5.11
CA ARG A 500 20.34 -8.88 4.09
C ARG A 500 21.72 -8.23 3.96
N GLY A 501 22.08 -7.39 4.92
CA GLY A 501 23.36 -6.70 4.96
C GLY A 501 24.19 -7.07 6.19
N VAL A 502 25.08 -6.17 6.58
CA VAL A 502 25.91 -6.33 7.77
C VAL A 502 25.04 -6.29 9.02
N LYS A 503 25.25 -7.25 9.92
CA LYS A 503 24.64 -7.25 11.25
C LYS A 503 25.48 -6.36 12.16
N LEU A 504 24.94 -5.20 12.51
CA LEU A 504 25.56 -4.26 13.42
C LEU A 504 25.17 -4.56 14.88
N SER A 505 26.10 -4.33 15.81
CA SER A 505 25.78 -4.32 17.25
C SER A 505 24.85 -3.15 17.60
N GLY A 506 24.21 -3.18 18.76
CA GLY A 506 23.38 -2.06 19.26
C GLY A 506 24.14 -0.74 19.26
N GLY A 507 25.35 -0.73 19.80
CA GLY A 507 26.20 0.46 19.86
C GLY A 507 26.69 0.94 18.49
N GLN A 508 26.93 0.04 17.54
CA GLN A 508 27.29 0.43 16.16
C GLN A 508 26.11 1.12 15.46
N ARG A 509 24.88 0.56 15.60
CA ARG A 509 23.67 1.21 15.06
C ARG A 509 23.48 2.60 15.64
N GLN A 510 23.66 2.73 16.95
CA GLN A 510 23.48 3.99 17.65
C GLN A 510 24.50 5.05 17.21
N ARG A 511 25.78 4.70 17.07
CA ARG A 511 26.81 5.63 16.57
C ARG A 511 26.54 6.10 15.12
N ILE A 512 26.04 5.24 14.24
CA ILE A 512 25.57 5.64 12.90
C ILE A 512 24.38 6.61 13.00
N ALA A 513 23.42 6.36 13.90
CA ALA A 513 22.31 7.27 14.12
C ALA A 513 22.74 8.62 14.69
N ILE A 514 23.72 8.63 15.61
CA ILE A 514 24.31 9.87 16.13
C ILE A 514 25.05 10.62 15.01
N ALA A 515 25.82 9.94 14.16
CA ALA A 515 26.49 10.54 12.99
C ALA A 515 25.48 11.22 12.05
N ARG A 516 24.31 10.59 11.82
CA ARG A 516 23.20 11.16 11.07
C ARG A 516 22.72 12.48 11.67
N VAL A 517 22.55 12.55 13.00
CA VAL A 517 22.11 13.76 13.69
C VAL A 517 23.20 14.82 13.73
N MET A 518 24.46 14.44 13.90
CA MET A 518 25.61 15.35 13.80
C MET A 518 25.71 16.03 12.42
N LEU A 519 25.50 15.25 11.35
CA LEU A 519 25.53 15.77 9.98
C LEU A 519 24.37 16.74 9.72
N LYS A 520 23.22 16.52 10.34
CA LYS A 520 22.06 17.44 10.27
C LYS A 520 22.36 18.80 10.87
N ASP A 521 23.11 18.83 11.95
CA ASP A 521 23.55 20.03 12.69
C ASP A 521 22.41 21.00 13.04
N ALA A 522 21.30 20.46 13.52
CA ALA A 522 20.12 21.24 13.90
C ALA A 522 20.36 22.02 15.21
N PRO A 523 19.77 23.24 15.37
CA PRO A 523 19.93 24.07 16.58
C PRO A 523 19.22 23.52 17.82
N ILE A 524 18.16 22.72 17.65
CA ILE A 524 17.42 22.07 18.73
C ILE A 524 17.69 20.58 18.68
N LEU A 525 18.00 19.97 19.82
CA LEU A 525 18.30 18.55 19.95
C LEU A 525 17.35 17.86 20.94
N LEU A 526 16.76 16.77 20.50
CA LEU A 526 15.95 15.88 21.33
C LEU A 526 16.71 14.57 21.54
N LEU A 527 16.82 14.14 22.80
CA LEU A 527 17.46 12.88 23.19
C LEU A 527 16.43 12.00 23.92
N ASP A 528 16.18 10.81 23.41
CA ASP A 528 15.31 9.83 24.05
C ASP A 528 16.13 8.58 24.42
N GLU A 529 16.47 8.43 25.70
CA GLU A 529 17.19 7.29 26.31
C GLU A 529 18.31 6.65 25.45
N ALA A 530 19.24 7.46 25.01
CA ALA A 530 20.22 7.11 23.98
C ALA A 530 21.26 6.04 24.38
N THR A 531 21.18 5.32 25.52
CA THR A 531 22.28 4.46 26.01
C THR A 531 21.85 3.13 26.66
N SER A 532 20.66 2.58 26.47
CA SER A 532 20.22 1.34 27.11
C SER A 532 20.95 0.08 26.56
N ALA A 533 21.40 -0.80 27.47
CA ALA A 533 21.94 -2.16 27.23
C ALA A 533 23.23 -2.27 26.37
N LEU A 534 24.27 -1.49 26.70
CA LEU A 534 25.57 -1.52 25.98
C LEU A 534 26.73 -1.88 26.91
N ASP A 535 27.80 -2.43 26.32
CA ASP A 535 29.06 -2.66 27.02
C ASP A 535 29.69 -1.35 27.50
N SER A 536 30.37 -1.37 28.64
CA SER A 536 30.88 -0.16 29.31
C SER A 536 31.78 0.72 28.42
N GLU A 537 32.63 0.15 27.58
CA GLU A 537 33.51 0.91 26.67
C GLU A 537 32.69 1.62 25.57
N VAL A 538 31.70 0.92 25.01
CA VAL A 538 30.80 1.48 23.99
C VAL A 538 29.92 2.57 24.57
N GLU A 539 29.52 2.42 25.83
CA GLU A 539 28.73 3.45 26.53
C GLU A 539 29.52 4.75 26.71
N VAL A 540 30.79 4.68 27.09
CA VAL A 540 31.67 5.86 27.21
C VAL A 540 31.83 6.55 25.86
N ALA A 541 32.06 5.82 24.78
CA ALA A 541 32.19 6.36 23.43
C ALA A 541 30.90 7.09 22.99
N ILE A 542 29.74 6.51 23.24
CA ILE A 542 28.45 7.11 22.92
C ILE A 542 28.21 8.36 23.77
N GLN A 543 28.54 8.33 25.07
CA GLN A 543 28.38 9.48 25.95
C GLN A 543 29.26 10.67 25.50
N ASN A 544 30.51 10.42 25.09
CA ASN A 544 31.40 11.42 24.53
C ASN A 544 30.84 12.02 23.24
N SER A 545 30.31 11.18 22.37
CA SER A 545 29.66 11.58 21.13
C SER A 545 28.42 12.44 21.41
N LEU A 546 27.59 12.09 22.37
CA LEU A 546 26.41 12.87 22.79
C LEU A 546 26.83 14.21 23.41
N ASN A 547 27.84 14.25 24.28
CA ASN A 547 28.35 15.48 24.86
C ASN A 547 28.84 16.44 23.76
N THR A 548 29.55 15.92 22.74
CA THR A 548 29.97 16.69 21.58
C THR A 548 28.78 17.20 20.77
N LEU A 549 27.77 16.37 20.57
CA LEU A 549 26.55 16.72 19.83
C LEU A 549 25.74 17.84 20.52
N MET A 550 25.69 17.86 21.85
CA MET A 550 24.97 18.85 22.66
C MET A 550 25.60 20.24 22.69
N GLN A 551 26.88 20.38 22.31
CA GLN A 551 27.59 21.67 22.42
C GLN A 551 26.93 22.76 21.56
N GLY A 552 26.62 23.90 22.19
CA GLY A 552 26.03 25.09 21.54
C GLY A 552 24.58 24.92 21.07
N LYS A 553 23.87 23.87 21.49
CA LYS A 553 22.50 23.57 21.10
C LYS A 553 21.52 23.67 22.25
N THR A 554 20.27 23.98 21.97
CA THR A 554 19.18 23.81 22.91
C THR A 554 18.80 22.34 23.00
N VAL A 555 18.85 21.73 24.19
CA VAL A 555 18.69 20.29 24.37
C VAL A 555 17.50 19.99 25.27
N ILE A 556 16.65 19.07 24.82
CA ILE A 556 15.60 18.46 25.64
C ILE A 556 15.87 16.95 25.68
N ALA A 557 16.29 16.43 26.83
CA ALA A 557 16.63 15.01 26.98
C ALA A 557 15.63 14.30 27.89
N ILE A 558 15.08 13.17 27.45
CA ILE A 558 14.39 12.24 28.36
C ILE A 558 15.48 11.47 29.11
N ALA A 559 15.65 11.78 30.35
CA ALA A 559 16.76 11.29 31.15
C ALA A 559 16.32 10.07 31.98
N HIS A 560 16.91 8.93 31.67
CA HIS A 560 16.75 7.68 32.42
C HIS A 560 18.05 7.23 33.10
N ARG A 561 19.20 7.85 32.76
CA ARG A 561 20.51 7.50 33.32
C ARG A 561 21.16 8.66 34.07
N LEU A 562 21.89 8.32 35.14
CA LEU A 562 22.58 9.27 36.00
C LEU A 562 23.57 10.14 35.21
N SER A 563 24.30 9.57 34.26
CA SER A 563 25.24 10.29 33.41
C SER A 563 24.58 11.36 32.53
N THR A 564 23.40 11.06 31.99
CA THR A 564 22.63 12.05 31.22
C THR A 564 22.10 13.17 32.11
N ILE A 565 21.60 12.83 33.29
CA ILE A 565 21.09 13.80 34.26
C ILE A 565 22.19 14.79 34.69
N ALA A 566 23.40 14.29 34.93
CA ALA A 566 24.54 15.10 35.38
C ALA A 566 25.02 16.14 34.33
N ALA A 567 24.70 15.92 33.06
CA ALA A 567 25.06 16.83 31.97
C ALA A 567 24.01 17.92 31.66
N MET A 568 22.88 17.96 32.40
CA MET A 568 21.80 18.91 32.21
C MET A 568 21.92 20.12 33.09
N ASP A 569 21.60 21.31 32.54
CA ASP A 569 21.60 22.58 33.29
C ASP A 569 20.40 22.66 34.25
N ARG A 570 19.26 22.10 33.86
CA ARG A 570 18.01 22.09 34.60
C ARG A 570 17.24 20.81 34.38
N LEU A 571 16.55 20.34 35.41
CA LEU A 571 15.74 19.12 35.40
C LEU A 571 14.28 19.51 35.63
N ILE A 572 13.41 18.88 34.85
CA ILE A 572 11.96 19.05 34.90
C ILE A 572 11.35 17.69 35.24
N VAL A 573 10.75 17.62 36.43
CA VAL A 573 10.10 16.40 36.91
C VAL A 573 8.63 16.45 36.55
N LEU A 574 8.22 15.51 35.68
CA LEU A 574 6.85 15.35 35.21
C LEU A 574 6.14 14.26 36.01
N ASP A 575 4.92 14.53 36.41
CA ASP A 575 4.01 13.53 36.94
C ASP A 575 2.58 13.85 36.47
N GLN A 576 1.87 12.83 35.96
CA GLN A 576 0.49 12.95 35.45
C GLN A 576 0.28 14.13 34.48
N GLY A 577 1.24 14.37 33.58
CA GLY A 577 1.16 15.41 32.54
C GLY A 577 1.40 16.84 33.03
N ARG A 578 1.85 17.05 34.28
CA ARG A 578 2.16 18.35 34.88
C ARG A 578 3.60 18.41 35.36
N ILE A 579 4.16 19.61 35.46
CA ILE A 579 5.46 19.83 36.07
C ILE A 579 5.24 19.81 37.60
N LEU A 580 5.89 18.85 38.27
CA LEU A 580 5.83 18.71 39.72
C LEU A 580 7.00 19.43 40.42
N GLU A 581 8.22 19.26 39.86
CA GLU A 581 9.45 19.84 40.43
C GLU A 581 10.31 20.36 39.26
N GLU A 582 11.05 21.43 39.53
CA GLU A 582 11.96 22.07 38.59
C GLU A 582 13.18 22.63 39.34
N GLY A 583 14.39 22.36 38.87
CA GLY A 583 15.62 22.83 39.49
C GLY A 583 16.86 22.12 38.97
N ASP A 584 18.01 22.45 39.52
CA ASP A 584 19.23 21.68 39.28
C ASP A 584 19.27 20.38 40.09
N HIS A 585 20.19 19.49 39.79
CA HIS A 585 20.37 18.20 40.42
C HIS A 585 20.50 18.32 41.98
N ARG A 586 21.30 19.26 42.46
CA ARG A 586 21.57 19.42 43.89
C ARG A 586 20.34 19.94 44.66
N THR A 587 19.69 20.93 44.10
CA THR A 587 18.46 21.51 44.66
C THR A 587 17.34 20.46 44.76
N LEU A 588 17.13 19.68 43.71
CA LEU A 588 16.07 18.66 43.68
C LEU A 588 16.35 17.48 44.63
N LEU A 589 17.61 17.11 44.84
CA LEU A 589 17.98 16.12 45.84
C LEU A 589 17.71 16.63 47.26
N ALA A 590 18.11 17.89 47.54
CA ALA A 590 17.92 18.51 48.86
C ALA A 590 16.43 18.66 49.22
N ASN A 591 15.56 18.86 48.22
CA ASN A 591 14.12 19.00 48.44
C ASN A 591 13.43 17.68 48.86
N GLY A 592 14.06 16.53 48.73
CA GLY A 592 13.50 15.23 49.14
C GLY A 592 12.22 14.79 48.39
N GLY A 593 11.92 15.39 47.23
CA GLY A 593 10.71 15.18 46.47
C GLY A 593 10.67 13.88 45.64
N LEU A 594 9.90 13.89 44.56
CA LEU A 594 9.80 12.75 43.64
C LEU A 594 11.15 12.45 42.97
N TYR A 595 11.90 13.51 42.62
CA TYR A 595 13.24 13.36 42.04
C TYR A 595 14.18 12.61 42.94
N ALA A 596 14.27 13.01 44.21
CA ALA A 596 15.16 12.38 45.18
C ALA A 596 14.82 10.89 45.39
N ARG A 597 13.53 10.56 45.43
CA ARG A 597 13.07 9.15 45.49
C ARG A 597 13.45 8.34 44.25
N LEU A 598 13.25 8.90 43.04
CA LEU A 598 13.63 8.23 41.78
C LEU A 598 15.15 8.03 41.70
N TRP A 599 15.91 9.03 42.14
CA TRP A 599 17.37 8.97 42.20
C TRP A 599 17.84 7.89 43.16
N ALA A 600 17.30 7.81 44.39
CA ALA A 600 17.65 6.79 45.38
C ALA A 600 17.40 5.36 44.84
N HIS A 601 16.30 5.15 44.12
CA HIS A 601 16.02 3.85 43.52
C HIS A 601 17.01 3.46 42.41
N GLN A 602 17.57 4.42 41.67
CA GLN A 602 18.54 4.16 40.60
C GLN A 602 19.98 4.04 41.14
N SER A 603 20.32 4.77 42.17
CA SER A 603 21.64 4.78 42.80
C SER A 603 21.81 3.70 43.87
N GLY A 604 20.72 3.12 44.37
CA GLY A 604 20.71 2.16 45.49
C GLY A 604 21.41 0.81 45.26
N GLY A 605 22.09 0.63 44.14
CA GLY A 605 23.03 -0.47 43.88
C GLY A 605 24.50 -0.08 44.02
N PHE A 606 24.84 1.19 44.31
CA PHE A 606 26.20 1.74 44.34
C PHE A 606 26.55 2.65 45.53
N LEU A 607 25.69 2.76 46.55
CA LEU A 607 26.10 3.43 47.75
C LEU A 607 26.73 2.41 48.68
N PRO A 608 28.02 2.60 49.14
CA PRO A 608 28.56 1.83 50.24
C PRO A 608 27.72 2.13 51.48
N ASP A 609 27.44 1.07 52.23
CA ASP A 609 26.79 1.14 53.52
C ASP A 609 27.38 2.25 54.37
N GLN A 610 26.50 2.94 55.04
CA GLN A 610 26.66 3.94 56.08
C GLN A 610 28.03 3.91 56.79
N ILE A 611 28.69 5.06 56.80
CA ILE A 611 29.53 5.37 57.93
C ILE A 611 28.55 5.81 59.06
N GLU A 612 28.30 4.89 59.98
CA GLU A 612 27.86 5.21 61.32
C GLU A 612 28.96 6.06 61.97
N GLU A 613 28.61 7.33 62.32
CA GLU A 613 28.94 7.93 63.60
C GLU A 613 28.05 9.21 63.77
#